data_3ca30fc185e466a5f8f1f913fc3ce847
#
_entry.id   3ca30fc185e466a5f8f1f913fc3ce847
#
_cell.length_a   1.000
_cell.length_b   1.000
_cell.length_c   1.000
_cell.angle_alpha   90.00
_cell.angle_beta   90.00
_cell.angle_gamma   90.00
#
_symmetry.space_group_name_H-M   'P 1'
#
loop_
_entity.id
_entity.type
_entity.pdbx_description
1 polymer ?
#
loop_
_entity_poly.entity_id
_entity_poly.type
_entity_poly.pdbx_seq_one_letter_code
_entity_poly.pdbx_strand_id
1 'polypeptide(L)'
;MTKNARFALALGLVLVAAPSVAQDPILTVTGAGSDAEISFTRDDLLDLPQHQVATNTSVTDGTVEFEGFLMRDLLETYPAEGEVVVAAALNDYRIEIPISDFERFDVIGALSMDGAALSPRDKGPVWIVYPRDDHPELQDIRYDTRWVWQLTSLHVQ
;
A
#
# COMPACT_ATOMS: atom_id res chain seq x y z
N MET A 1 -46.94 55.61 -21.95
CA MET A 1 -47.02 54.37 -21.13
C MET A 1 -46.07 53.34 -21.77
N THR A 2 -44.87 53.32 -21.30
CA THR A 2 -43.80 52.41 -21.79
C THR A 2 -43.57 51.31 -20.75
N LYS A 3 -43.88 50.04 -21.12
CA LYS A 3 -43.64 48.86 -20.28
C LYS A 3 -42.27 48.34 -20.57
N ASN A 4 -41.32 48.45 -19.62
CA ASN A 4 -40.04 47.84 -19.66
C ASN A 4 -40.15 46.36 -19.26
N ALA A 5 -39.95 45.45 -20.20
CA ALA A 5 -39.79 44.02 -19.93
C ALA A 5 -38.33 43.76 -19.56
N ARG A 6 -38.09 43.32 -18.32
CA ARG A 6 -36.78 42.82 -17.84
C ARG A 6 -36.67 41.34 -18.19
N PHE A 7 -35.83 41.00 -19.16
CA PHE A 7 -35.42 39.64 -19.41
C PHE A 7 -34.36 39.25 -18.37
N ALA A 8 -34.70 38.32 -17.51
CA ALA A 8 -33.73 37.66 -16.61
C ALA A 8 -33.09 36.47 -17.35
N LEU A 9 -31.82 36.59 -17.66
CA LEU A 9 -31.04 35.51 -18.26
C LEU A 9 -30.57 34.57 -17.12
N ALA A 10 -31.18 33.40 -16.97
CA ALA A 10 -30.77 32.39 -16.02
C ALA A 10 -29.59 31.62 -16.66
N LEU A 11 -28.35 31.84 -16.16
CA LEU A 11 -27.16 31.10 -16.53
C LEU A 11 -27.18 29.74 -15.80
N GLY A 12 -27.59 28.68 -16.50
CA GLY A 12 -27.58 27.33 -15.99
C GLY A 12 -26.12 26.81 -15.92
N LEU A 13 -25.60 26.60 -14.70
CA LEU A 13 -24.32 25.95 -14.47
C LEU A 13 -24.48 24.46 -14.75
N VAL A 14 -24.01 23.97 -15.89
CA VAL A 14 -23.92 22.53 -16.20
C VAL A 14 -22.72 21.97 -15.49
N LEU A 15 -22.93 21.20 -14.40
CA LEU A 15 -21.90 20.46 -13.72
C LEU A 15 -21.60 19.21 -14.56
N VAL A 16 -20.50 19.24 -15.32
CA VAL A 16 -20.01 18.07 -16.05
C VAL A 16 -19.28 17.18 -15.03
N ALA A 17 -19.92 16.08 -14.62
CA ALA A 17 -19.26 15.04 -13.86
C ALA A 17 -18.22 14.36 -14.79
N ALA A 18 -16.93 14.49 -14.44
CA ALA A 18 -15.88 13.75 -15.11
C ALA A 18 -16.05 12.24 -14.83
N PRO A 19 -15.87 11.35 -15.83
CA PRO A 19 -15.91 9.92 -15.57
C PRO A 19 -14.76 9.56 -14.61
N SER A 20 -15.11 8.99 -13.45
CA SER A 20 -14.12 8.35 -12.57
C SER A 20 -13.62 7.10 -13.28
N VAL A 21 -12.36 7.09 -13.68
CA VAL A 21 -11.71 5.87 -14.16
C VAL A 21 -11.48 5.01 -12.91
N ALA A 22 -12.19 3.88 -12.81
CA ALA A 22 -11.93 2.91 -11.76
C ALA A 22 -10.49 2.37 -11.95
N GLN A 23 -9.66 2.51 -10.92
CA GLN A 23 -8.31 1.93 -10.91
C GLN A 23 -8.40 0.44 -10.56
N ASP A 24 -7.55 -0.38 -11.20
CA ASP A 24 -7.45 -1.79 -10.85
C ASP A 24 -6.82 -1.95 -9.46
N PRO A 25 -7.33 -2.89 -8.62
CA PRO A 25 -6.72 -3.21 -7.34
C PRO A 25 -5.28 -3.71 -7.53
N ILE A 26 -4.39 -3.29 -6.63
CA ILE A 26 -2.97 -3.70 -6.63
C ILE A 26 -2.60 -4.57 -5.43
N LEU A 27 -3.43 -4.58 -4.39
CA LEU A 27 -3.22 -5.39 -3.18
C LEU A 27 -4.57 -5.91 -2.68
N THR A 28 -4.62 -7.18 -2.31
CA THR A 28 -5.82 -7.82 -1.73
C THR A 28 -5.49 -8.39 -0.36
N VAL A 29 -6.35 -8.16 0.64
CA VAL A 29 -6.25 -8.74 1.99
C VAL A 29 -7.43 -9.67 2.21
N THR A 30 -7.11 -10.89 2.65
CA THR A 30 -8.07 -11.94 3.04
C THR A 30 -7.69 -12.51 4.40
N GLY A 31 -8.53 -13.33 5.02
CA GLY A 31 -8.18 -13.95 6.30
C GLY A 31 -8.91 -15.25 6.59
N ALA A 32 -8.26 -16.12 7.34
CA ALA A 32 -8.84 -17.38 7.78
C ALA A 32 -10.06 -17.14 8.69
N GLY A 33 -11.13 -17.88 8.42
CA GLY A 33 -12.38 -17.76 9.20
C GLY A 33 -13.23 -16.52 8.86
N SER A 34 -12.86 -15.77 7.84
CA SER A 34 -13.61 -14.62 7.33
C SER A 34 -13.82 -14.77 5.82
N ASP A 35 -15.07 -14.54 5.34
CA ASP A 35 -15.36 -14.43 3.92
C ASP A 35 -15.05 -13.02 3.37
N ALA A 36 -14.51 -12.14 4.21
CA ALA A 36 -14.16 -10.79 3.81
C ALA A 36 -12.91 -10.81 2.91
N GLU A 37 -13.01 -10.11 1.80
CA GLU A 37 -11.92 -9.78 0.91
C GLU A 37 -11.92 -8.27 0.72
N ILE A 38 -10.81 -7.61 1.04
CA ILE A 38 -10.65 -6.16 0.83
C ILE A 38 -9.55 -5.97 -0.21
N SER A 39 -9.91 -5.30 -1.29
CA SER A 39 -8.98 -4.95 -2.36
C SER A 39 -8.68 -3.46 -2.33
N PHE A 40 -7.41 -3.12 -2.47
CA PHE A 40 -6.90 -1.76 -2.42
C PHE A 40 -6.34 -1.36 -3.78
N THR A 41 -6.78 -0.24 -4.27
CA THR A 41 -6.14 0.47 -5.38
C THR A 41 -4.89 1.20 -4.87
N ARG A 42 -4.09 1.75 -5.80
CA ARG A 42 -2.94 2.57 -5.40
C ARG A 42 -3.38 3.82 -4.62
N ASP A 43 -4.46 4.44 -5.02
CA ASP A 43 -4.98 5.65 -4.37
C ASP A 43 -5.46 5.33 -2.95
N ASP A 44 -6.15 4.20 -2.73
CA ASP A 44 -6.55 3.76 -1.38
C ASP A 44 -5.33 3.59 -0.46
N LEU A 45 -4.22 3.05 -0.97
CA LEU A 45 -3.00 2.87 -0.20
C LEU A 45 -2.23 4.19 0.04
N LEU A 46 -2.35 5.16 -0.87
CA LEU A 46 -1.79 6.51 -0.71
C LEU A 46 -2.60 7.36 0.29
N ASP A 47 -3.88 7.06 0.51
CA ASP A 47 -4.74 7.71 1.50
C ASP A 47 -4.41 7.28 2.95
N LEU A 48 -3.72 6.14 3.13
CA LEU A 48 -3.17 5.76 4.44
C LEU A 48 -2.03 6.72 4.85
N PRO A 49 -1.75 6.89 6.15
CA PRO A 49 -0.58 7.66 6.60
C PRO A 49 0.71 7.14 5.95
N GLN A 50 1.44 8.03 5.28
CA GLN A 50 2.68 7.68 4.59
C GLN A 50 3.90 7.86 5.50
N HIS A 51 4.84 6.92 5.44
CA HIS A 51 6.07 6.88 6.21
C HIS A 51 7.27 6.72 5.28
N GLN A 52 8.40 7.33 5.69
CA GLN A 52 9.67 7.21 4.98
C GLN A 52 10.62 6.32 5.79
N VAL A 53 11.31 5.43 5.08
CA VAL A 53 12.33 4.54 5.64
C VAL A 53 13.56 4.62 4.75
N ALA A 54 14.66 5.11 5.29
CA ALA A 54 15.97 5.10 4.62
C ALA A 54 16.77 3.90 5.13
N THR A 55 16.99 2.92 4.28
CA THR A 55 17.65 1.67 4.68
C THR A 55 18.35 0.99 3.51
N ASN A 56 19.37 0.18 3.80
CA ASN A 56 19.94 -0.73 2.82
C ASN A 56 19.15 -2.04 2.76
N THR A 57 19.22 -2.71 1.62
CA THR A 57 18.62 -4.04 1.43
C THR A 57 19.64 -5.00 0.86
N SER A 58 19.34 -6.31 0.88
CA SER A 58 20.20 -7.32 0.24
C SER A 58 20.24 -7.23 -1.30
N VAL A 59 19.37 -6.39 -1.90
CA VAL A 59 19.19 -6.28 -3.36
C VAL A 59 19.31 -4.84 -3.89
N THR A 60 19.73 -3.89 -3.04
CA THR A 60 20.02 -2.51 -3.42
C THR A 60 21.48 -2.16 -3.15
N ASP A 61 22.04 -1.21 -3.90
CA ASP A 61 23.37 -0.67 -3.67
C ASP A 61 23.29 0.50 -2.68
N GLY A 62 23.70 0.26 -1.43
CA GLY A 62 23.70 1.27 -0.37
C GLY A 62 22.31 1.59 0.19
N THR A 63 22.21 2.68 0.92
CA THR A 63 20.98 3.16 1.53
C THR A 63 20.07 3.79 0.48
N VAL A 64 18.81 3.42 0.49
CA VAL A 64 17.76 3.86 -0.42
C VAL A 64 16.61 4.42 0.42
N GLU A 65 15.95 5.46 -0.06
CA GLU A 65 14.76 6.03 0.57
C GLU A 65 13.49 5.39 0.02
N PHE A 66 12.74 4.75 0.91
CA PHE A 66 11.43 4.17 0.61
C PHE A 66 10.33 5.02 1.23
N GLU A 67 9.19 5.10 0.55
CA GLU A 67 7.99 5.75 1.07
C GLU A 67 6.77 4.86 0.84
N GLY A 68 5.93 4.73 1.87
CA GLY A 68 4.73 3.91 1.85
C GLY A 68 3.96 3.97 3.16
N PHE A 69 2.97 3.10 3.29
CA PHE A 69 2.11 2.98 4.46
C PHE A 69 2.68 1.95 5.46
N LEU A 70 2.37 2.09 6.74
CA LEU A 70 2.70 1.05 7.74
C LEU A 70 1.85 -0.20 7.50
N MET A 71 2.49 -1.37 7.54
CA MET A 71 1.80 -2.65 7.36
C MET A 71 0.76 -2.90 8.48
N ARG A 72 1.03 -2.44 9.71
CA ARG A 72 0.05 -2.54 10.82
C ARG A 72 -1.19 -1.69 10.55
N ASP A 73 -1.05 -0.47 10.02
CA ASP A 73 -2.18 0.42 9.74
C ASP A 73 -3.09 -0.19 8.65
N LEU A 74 -2.49 -0.84 7.63
CA LEU A 74 -3.25 -1.58 6.64
C LEU A 74 -4.04 -2.74 7.28
N LEU A 75 -3.40 -3.54 8.13
CA LEU A 75 -4.04 -4.69 8.75
C LEU A 75 -5.15 -4.29 9.74
N GLU A 76 -5.07 -3.12 10.38
CA GLU A 76 -6.15 -2.58 11.21
C GLU A 76 -7.43 -2.31 10.39
N THR A 77 -7.33 -2.12 9.09
CA THR A 77 -8.52 -1.97 8.21
C THR A 77 -9.22 -3.30 7.94
N TYR A 78 -8.57 -4.44 8.25
CA TYR A 78 -9.11 -5.77 8.00
C TYR A 78 -9.77 -6.36 9.26
N PRO A 79 -10.99 -6.93 9.17
CA PRO A 79 -11.77 -7.31 10.36
C PRO A 79 -11.38 -8.66 10.99
N ALA A 80 -10.39 -9.40 10.46
CA ALA A 80 -9.96 -10.68 11.02
C ALA A 80 -8.74 -10.52 11.91
N GLU A 81 -8.75 -11.25 13.04
CA GLU A 81 -7.60 -11.38 13.92
C GLU A 81 -6.72 -12.56 13.45
N GLY A 82 -5.41 -12.46 13.68
CA GLY A 82 -4.46 -13.51 13.36
C GLY A 82 -3.09 -13.23 13.95
N GLU A 83 -2.22 -14.23 13.92
CA GLU A 83 -0.84 -14.12 14.42
C GLU A 83 0.17 -14.03 13.27
N VAL A 84 -0.22 -14.48 12.09
CA VAL A 84 0.64 -14.60 10.91
C VAL A 84 -0.08 -14.05 9.68
N VAL A 85 0.70 -13.45 8.79
CA VAL A 85 0.26 -13.07 7.46
C VAL A 85 1.04 -13.89 6.44
N VAL A 86 0.35 -14.55 5.52
CA VAL A 86 0.96 -15.11 4.32
C VAL A 86 1.00 -14.02 3.24
N ALA A 87 2.18 -13.51 2.97
CA ALA A 87 2.41 -12.54 1.90
C ALA A 87 2.71 -13.27 0.59
N ALA A 88 2.02 -12.90 -0.49
CA ALA A 88 2.22 -13.48 -1.82
C ALA A 88 2.57 -12.41 -2.85
N ALA A 89 3.51 -12.74 -3.72
CA ALA A 89 4.01 -11.89 -4.81
C ALA A 89 3.50 -12.36 -6.18
N LEU A 90 3.68 -11.52 -7.21
CA LEU A 90 3.32 -11.80 -8.59
C LEU A 90 3.95 -13.07 -9.18
N ASN A 91 5.14 -13.45 -8.69
CA ASN A 91 5.89 -14.63 -9.14
C ASN A 91 5.58 -15.90 -8.33
N ASP A 92 4.43 -15.94 -7.66
CA ASP A 92 3.98 -17.02 -6.77
C ASP A 92 4.87 -17.25 -5.52
N TYR A 93 5.84 -16.36 -5.23
CA TYR A 93 6.57 -16.40 -3.97
C TYR A 93 5.61 -16.17 -2.82
N ARG A 94 5.70 -17.01 -1.79
CA ARG A 94 4.86 -16.93 -0.59
C ARG A 94 5.73 -17.10 0.65
N ILE A 95 5.48 -16.29 1.66
CA ILE A 95 6.18 -16.37 2.94
C ILE A 95 5.22 -16.01 4.08
N GLU A 96 5.37 -16.73 5.19
CA GLU A 96 4.70 -16.39 6.45
C GLU A 96 5.50 -15.31 7.18
N ILE A 97 4.81 -14.25 7.57
CA ILE A 97 5.38 -13.14 8.35
C ILE A 97 4.56 -13.01 9.64
N PRO A 98 5.18 -13.09 10.82
CA PRO A 98 4.49 -12.81 12.07
C PRO A 98 3.93 -11.38 12.08
N ILE A 99 2.68 -11.19 12.47
CA ILE A 99 2.06 -9.84 12.57
C ILE A 99 2.81 -9.01 13.61
N SER A 100 3.37 -9.64 14.65
CA SER A 100 4.22 -8.98 15.64
C SER A 100 5.46 -8.27 15.06
N ASP A 101 5.93 -8.65 13.87
CA ASP A 101 6.98 -7.89 13.17
C ASP A 101 6.49 -6.48 12.80
N PHE A 102 5.25 -6.36 12.36
CA PHE A 102 4.66 -5.08 11.95
C PHE A 102 4.36 -4.17 13.13
N GLU A 103 4.11 -4.77 14.31
CA GLU A 103 3.93 -4.03 15.56
C GLU A 103 5.27 -3.55 16.14
N ARG A 104 6.30 -4.38 16.01
CA ARG A 104 7.61 -4.19 16.63
C ARG A 104 8.52 -3.28 15.82
N PHE A 105 8.49 -3.41 14.51
CA PHE A 105 9.34 -2.68 13.57
C PHE A 105 8.47 -1.85 12.64
N ASP A 106 8.63 -0.64 12.47
CA ASP A 106 7.85 0.20 11.55
C ASP A 106 8.01 -0.27 10.07
N VAL A 107 7.56 -1.52 9.81
CA VAL A 107 7.59 -2.15 8.49
C VAL A 107 6.59 -1.45 7.59
N ILE A 108 7.03 -1.04 6.40
CA ILE A 108 6.17 -0.37 5.44
C ILE A 108 5.85 -1.25 4.22
N GLY A 109 4.67 -1.03 3.64
CA GLY A 109 4.35 -1.39 2.27
C GLY A 109 4.79 -0.23 1.36
N ALA A 110 6.02 -0.29 0.84
CA ALA A 110 6.58 0.78 0.03
C ALA A 110 5.86 0.89 -1.32
N LEU A 111 5.49 2.11 -1.69
CA LEU A 111 4.88 2.48 -2.96
C LEU A 111 5.85 3.23 -3.87
N SER A 112 6.94 3.79 -3.29
CA SER A 112 8.00 4.48 -4.04
C SER A 112 9.37 4.17 -3.47
N MET A 113 10.40 4.40 -4.28
CA MET A 113 11.82 4.23 -3.97
C MET A 113 12.58 5.39 -4.61
N ASP A 114 13.38 6.14 -3.82
CA ASP A 114 14.13 7.34 -4.25
C ASP A 114 13.24 8.34 -5.02
N GLY A 115 12.00 8.56 -4.53
CA GLY A 115 11.02 9.47 -5.12
C GLY A 115 10.34 8.95 -6.41
N ALA A 116 10.69 7.75 -6.89
CA ALA A 116 10.06 7.14 -8.05
C ALA A 116 9.03 6.08 -7.63
N ALA A 117 7.83 6.13 -8.22
CA ALA A 117 6.79 5.16 -7.95
C ALA A 117 7.23 3.74 -8.38
N LEU A 118 7.06 2.76 -7.48
CA LEU A 118 7.31 1.36 -7.79
C LEU A 118 6.28 0.83 -8.80
N SER A 119 6.75 0.08 -9.77
CA SER A 119 5.92 -0.54 -10.82
C SER A 119 6.08 -2.06 -10.83
N PRO A 120 5.11 -2.82 -11.40
CA PRO A 120 5.22 -4.28 -11.53
C PRO A 120 6.42 -4.75 -12.37
N ARG A 121 7.00 -3.87 -13.22
CA ARG A 121 8.19 -4.18 -14.03
C ARG A 121 9.48 -4.13 -13.24
N ASP A 122 9.43 -3.51 -12.08
CA ASP A 122 10.54 -3.41 -11.14
C ASP A 122 10.20 -4.18 -9.85
N LYS A 123 10.07 -3.56 -8.70
CA LYS A 123 9.79 -4.22 -7.41
C LYS A 123 8.38 -3.92 -6.87
N GLY A 124 7.57 -3.18 -7.63
CA GLY A 124 6.19 -2.84 -7.30
C GLY A 124 5.15 -3.87 -7.77
N PRO A 125 3.87 -3.59 -7.52
CA PRO A 125 3.35 -2.29 -7.09
C PRO A 125 3.60 -1.95 -5.63
N VAL A 126 3.77 -2.94 -4.76
CA VAL A 126 4.05 -2.81 -3.32
C VAL A 126 5.26 -3.66 -2.96
N TRP A 127 6.14 -3.15 -2.10
CA TRP A 127 7.29 -3.87 -1.56
C TRP A 127 7.29 -3.82 -0.04
N ILE A 128 7.27 -4.95 0.66
CA ILE A 128 7.42 -5.01 2.11
C ILE A 128 8.87 -4.65 2.47
N VAL A 129 9.06 -3.54 3.17
CA VAL A 129 10.37 -2.98 3.54
C VAL A 129 10.49 -2.88 5.06
N TYR A 130 11.53 -3.48 5.61
CA TYR A 130 11.91 -3.40 7.01
C TYR A 130 12.92 -2.27 7.23
N PRO A 131 12.90 -1.52 8.34
CA PRO A 131 13.92 -0.51 8.68
C PRO A 131 15.20 -1.19 9.20
N ARG A 132 15.92 -1.87 8.31
CA ARG A 132 17.06 -2.74 8.64
C ARG A 132 18.19 -2.01 9.33
N ASP A 133 18.44 -0.76 8.92
CA ASP A 133 19.54 0.04 9.47
C ASP A 133 19.24 0.58 10.86
N ASP A 134 17.96 0.67 11.25
CA ASP A 134 17.52 1.14 12.56
C ASP A 134 17.54 0.06 13.63
N HIS A 135 17.52 -1.23 13.22
CA HIS A 135 17.42 -2.37 14.12
C HIS A 135 18.50 -3.42 13.83
N PRO A 136 19.53 -3.59 14.70
CA PRO A 136 20.59 -4.58 14.51
C PRO A 136 20.09 -6.01 14.30
N GLU A 137 18.98 -6.39 14.93
CA GLU A 137 18.36 -7.72 14.80
C GLU A 137 17.85 -8.01 13.39
N LEU A 138 17.47 -6.97 12.62
CA LEU A 138 17.03 -7.10 11.23
C LEU A 138 18.19 -7.38 10.24
N GLN A 139 19.43 -7.37 10.74
CA GLN A 139 20.61 -7.81 9.97
C GLN A 139 20.69 -9.34 9.85
N ASP A 140 19.86 -10.10 10.61
CA ASP A 140 19.81 -11.55 10.56
C ASP A 140 19.13 -12.00 9.25
N ILE A 141 19.75 -12.98 8.57
CA ILE A 141 19.28 -13.54 7.30
C ILE A 141 17.82 -14.05 7.33
N ARG A 142 17.30 -14.37 8.53
CA ARG A 142 15.91 -14.82 8.70
C ARG A 142 14.90 -13.73 8.29
N TYR A 143 15.28 -12.47 8.37
CA TYR A 143 14.43 -11.36 7.94
C TYR A 143 14.55 -11.09 6.43
N ASP A 144 15.65 -11.47 5.77
CA ASP A 144 15.85 -11.21 4.34
C ASP A 144 14.77 -11.84 3.47
N THR A 145 14.21 -12.98 3.87
CA THR A 145 13.11 -13.66 3.15
C THR A 145 11.76 -12.95 3.28
N ARG A 146 11.61 -12.04 4.25
CA ARG A 146 10.37 -11.32 4.52
C ARG A 146 10.23 -10.01 3.71
N TRP A 147 11.25 -9.67 2.93
CA TRP A 147 11.26 -8.52 2.02
C TRP A 147 10.56 -8.89 0.71
N VAL A 148 9.23 -8.91 0.74
CA VAL A 148 8.44 -9.34 -0.41
C VAL A 148 8.23 -8.18 -1.37
N TRP A 149 8.91 -8.20 -2.51
CA TRP A 149 8.64 -7.28 -3.61
C TRP A 149 7.54 -7.84 -4.52
N GLN A 150 6.93 -6.97 -5.35
CA GLN A 150 5.79 -7.33 -6.20
C GLN A 150 4.64 -7.97 -5.40
N LEU A 151 4.44 -7.49 -4.17
CA LEU A 151 3.36 -7.96 -3.29
C LEU A 151 2.00 -7.74 -3.94
N THR A 152 1.16 -8.77 -3.97
CA THR A 152 -0.20 -8.72 -4.53
C THR A 152 -1.27 -9.11 -3.54
N SER A 153 -0.95 -9.95 -2.55
CA SER A 153 -1.94 -10.36 -1.56
C SER A 153 -1.34 -10.65 -0.20
N LEU A 154 -2.18 -10.46 0.81
CA LEU A 154 -1.95 -10.82 2.21
C LEU A 154 -3.10 -11.70 2.68
N HIS A 155 -2.77 -12.82 3.33
CA HIS A 155 -3.77 -13.69 3.95
C HIS A 155 -3.47 -13.81 5.45
N VAL A 156 -4.35 -13.26 6.28
CA VAL A 156 -4.26 -13.27 7.75
C VAL A 156 -4.67 -14.64 8.28
N GLN A 157 -3.85 -15.24 9.18
CA GLN A 157 -4.07 -16.55 9.81
C GLN A 157 -3.89 -16.51 11.33
#